data_f388a543b32540784dfd452e8ace4323
#
_entry.id   f388a543b32540784dfd452e8ace4323
#
_cell.length_a   1.000
_cell.length_b   1.000
_cell.length_c   1.000
_cell.angle_alpha   90.00
_cell.angle_beta   90.00
_cell.angle_gamma   90.00
#
_symmetry.space_group_name_H-M   'P 1'
#
loop_
_entity.id
_entity.type
_entity.pdbx_description
1 polymer ?
#
loop_
_entity_poly.entity_id
_entity_poly.type
_entity_poly.pdbx_seq_one_letter_code
_entity_poly.pdbx_strand_id
1 'polypeptide(L)'
;MIELIITIISLALSIFIVYLSQISWFLLLPVFIGIWAVLLIIFFFSCGLIACTVKKGSYIEKPKKIFSLLTYHICRFVMFFLRIKIYKEGFEKIDKNSKMLIVSNHQSNLDPLMLIAAFGNINLTFIMKESILKVPVIGRCLYSAGFLPLDRKNNRKGLETIVKSIKRVQDGFPIGVFPEGTRSKGPNMGRLHDGTFKIATRAASSIVVCIIDNTYSNKKRFPFRRTKILIKVCEVLKYDDFKESTTKEIAENVTEIMMTSLQDARNRYKWLNETINKKGDSNEQNI
;
A
#
# COMPACT_ATOMS: atom_id res chain seq x y z
N MET A 1 -4.75 -11.85 -11.40
CA MET A 1 -5.84 -12.64 -12.02
C MET A 1 -6.58 -11.82 -13.10
N ILE A 2 -7.14 -10.64 -12.76
CA ILE A 2 -7.86 -9.79 -13.74
C ILE A 2 -6.95 -9.39 -14.92
N GLU A 3 -5.72 -8.93 -14.64
CA GLU A 3 -4.76 -8.57 -15.69
C GLU A 3 -4.46 -9.73 -16.64
N LEU A 4 -4.34 -10.94 -16.10
CA LEU A 4 -4.11 -12.14 -16.89
C LEU A 4 -5.31 -12.46 -17.78
N ILE A 5 -6.53 -12.33 -17.24
CA ILE A 5 -7.77 -12.53 -17.99
C ILE A 5 -7.87 -11.53 -19.15
N ILE A 6 -7.64 -10.24 -18.89
CA ILE A 6 -7.63 -9.19 -19.92
C ILE A 6 -6.58 -9.51 -21.00
N THR A 7 -5.39 -9.94 -20.60
CA THR A 7 -4.31 -10.29 -21.54
C THR A 7 -4.69 -11.48 -22.40
N ILE A 8 -5.26 -12.54 -21.82
CA ILE A 8 -5.69 -13.73 -22.58
C ILE A 8 -6.82 -13.38 -23.55
N ILE A 9 -7.83 -12.61 -23.10
CA ILE A 9 -8.94 -12.17 -23.96
C ILE A 9 -8.41 -11.30 -25.10
N SER A 10 -7.50 -10.36 -24.81
CA SER A 10 -6.90 -9.49 -25.83
C SER A 10 -6.13 -10.29 -26.88
N LEU A 11 -5.37 -11.30 -26.44
CA LEU A 11 -4.61 -12.17 -27.33
C LEU A 11 -5.54 -13.00 -28.22
N ALA A 12 -6.56 -13.62 -27.63
CA ALA A 12 -7.54 -14.42 -28.38
C ALA A 12 -8.29 -13.57 -29.42
N LEU A 13 -8.75 -12.38 -29.03
CA LEU A 13 -9.44 -11.46 -29.95
C LEU A 13 -8.50 -10.96 -31.06
N SER A 14 -7.24 -10.66 -30.76
CA SER A 14 -6.31 -10.19 -31.77
C SER A 14 -5.97 -11.27 -32.81
N ILE A 15 -5.78 -12.53 -32.37
CA ILE A 15 -5.57 -13.66 -33.26
C ILE A 15 -6.81 -13.85 -34.16
N PHE A 16 -7.99 -13.82 -33.56
CA PHE A 16 -9.26 -13.99 -34.28
C PHE A 16 -9.48 -12.89 -35.34
N ILE A 17 -9.23 -11.61 -34.98
CA ILE A 17 -9.34 -10.48 -35.92
C ILE A 17 -8.34 -10.59 -37.06
N VAL A 18 -7.08 -10.88 -36.78
CA VAL A 18 -6.03 -11.01 -37.81
C VAL A 18 -6.35 -12.15 -38.76
N TYR A 19 -6.83 -13.30 -38.23
CA TYR A 19 -7.23 -14.45 -38.99
C TYR A 19 -8.42 -14.15 -39.92
N LEU A 20 -9.51 -13.57 -39.42
CA LEU A 20 -10.71 -13.26 -40.20
C LEU A 20 -10.49 -12.17 -41.23
N SER A 21 -9.69 -11.14 -40.91
CA SER A 21 -9.44 -10.00 -41.80
C SER A 21 -8.37 -10.33 -42.86
N GLN A 22 -7.73 -11.49 -42.79
CA GLN A 22 -6.66 -11.91 -43.66
C GLN A 22 -5.52 -10.88 -43.81
N ILE A 23 -5.37 -10.01 -42.80
CA ILE A 23 -4.29 -9.04 -42.74
C ILE A 23 -2.98 -9.70 -42.36
N SER A 24 -1.87 -9.03 -42.66
CA SER A 24 -0.54 -9.54 -42.36
C SER A 24 -0.33 -9.84 -40.88
N TRP A 25 0.22 -10.99 -40.54
CA TRP A 25 0.53 -11.41 -39.18
C TRP A 25 1.46 -10.44 -38.42
N PHE A 26 2.21 -9.60 -39.14
CA PHE A 26 2.99 -8.53 -38.52
C PHE A 26 2.11 -7.53 -37.72
N LEU A 27 0.83 -7.42 -38.06
CA LEU A 27 -0.13 -6.54 -37.36
C LEU A 27 -0.71 -7.17 -36.07
N LEU A 28 -0.41 -8.44 -35.79
CA LEU A 28 -0.90 -9.09 -34.57
C LEU A 28 -0.50 -8.32 -33.31
N LEU A 29 0.77 -7.88 -33.21
CA LEU A 29 1.26 -7.16 -32.04
C LEU A 29 0.59 -5.79 -31.84
N PRO A 30 0.51 -4.90 -32.84
CA PRO A 30 -0.20 -3.63 -32.67
C PRO A 30 -1.70 -3.82 -32.42
N VAL A 31 -2.38 -4.79 -33.05
CA VAL A 31 -3.79 -5.10 -32.76
C VAL A 31 -3.97 -5.59 -31.32
N PHE A 32 -3.10 -6.49 -30.86
CA PHE A 32 -3.09 -6.94 -29.47
C PHE A 32 -2.93 -5.77 -28.49
N ILE A 33 -1.95 -4.90 -28.71
CA ILE A 33 -1.71 -3.72 -27.84
C ILE A 33 -2.95 -2.78 -27.83
N GLY A 34 -3.55 -2.56 -29.00
CA GLY A 34 -4.76 -1.74 -29.13
C GLY A 34 -5.95 -2.31 -28.34
N ILE A 35 -6.27 -3.60 -28.53
CA ILE A 35 -7.36 -4.26 -27.82
C ILE A 35 -7.08 -4.29 -26.30
N TRP A 36 -5.87 -4.60 -25.90
CA TRP A 36 -5.45 -4.64 -24.50
C TRP A 36 -5.63 -3.26 -23.83
N ALA A 37 -5.21 -2.18 -24.51
CA ALA A 37 -5.39 -0.83 -24.01
C ALA A 37 -6.88 -0.45 -23.89
N VAL A 38 -7.70 -0.78 -24.88
CA VAL A 38 -9.16 -0.53 -24.86
C VAL A 38 -9.82 -1.30 -23.71
N LEU A 39 -9.52 -2.57 -23.52
CA LEU A 39 -10.08 -3.36 -22.41
C LEU A 39 -9.65 -2.83 -21.05
N LEU A 40 -8.43 -2.34 -20.89
CA LEU A 40 -7.99 -1.67 -19.68
C LEU A 40 -8.77 -0.37 -19.44
N ILE A 41 -8.95 0.46 -20.46
CA ILE A 41 -9.74 1.69 -20.37
C ILE A 41 -11.17 1.38 -19.94
N ILE A 42 -11.82 0.39 -20.56
CA ILE A 42 -13.17 -0.06 -20.20
C ILE A 42 -13.21 -0.55 -18.76
N PHE A 43 -12.23 -1.32 -18.34
CA PHE A 43 -12.13 -1.80 -16.96
C PHE A 43 -12.04 -0.64 -15.96
N PHE A 44 -11.11 0.30 -16.16
CA PHE A 44 -10.96 1.45 -15.26
C PHE A 44 -12.18 2.38 -15.31
N PHE A 45 -12.79 2.56 -16.47
CA PHE A 45 -14.02 3.34 -16.62
C PHE A 45 -15.19 2.70 -15.86
N SER A 46 -15.37 1.39 -16.00
CA SER A 46 -16.38 0.63 -15.24
C SER A 46 -16.18 0.74 -13.73
N CYS A 47 -14.92 0.65 -13.28
CA CYS A 47 -14.56 0.90 -11.89
C CYS A 47 -14.94 2.31 -11.43
N GLY A 48 -14.73 3.30 -12.29
CA GLY A 48 -15.12 4.69 -12.06
C GLY A 48 -16.65 4.85 -11.94
N LEU A 49 -17.41 4.23 -12.82
CA LEU A 49 -18.88 4.23 -12.77
C LEU A 49 -19.39 3.61 -11.47
N ILE A 50 -18.87 2.43 -11.10
CA ILE A 50 -19.22 1.77 -9.84
C ILE A 50 -18.87 2.66 -8.65
N ALA A 51 -17.72 3.34 -8.67
CA ALA A 51 -17.34 4.28 -7.62
C ALA A 51 -18.29 5.49 -7.53
N CYS A 52 -18.87 5.92 -8.65
CA CYS A 52 -19.85 7.01 -8.69
C CYS A 52 -21.17 6.68 -8.00
N THR A 53 -21.52 5.40 -7.85
CA THR A 53 -22.70 4.98 -7.09
C THR A 53 -22.57 5.18 -5.59
N VAL A 54 -21.36 5.42 -5.09
CA VAL A 54 -21.10 5.64 -3.66
C VAL A 54 -21.34 7.09 -3.30
N LYS A 55 -22.24 7.30 -2.33
CA LYS A 55 -22.56 8.64 -1.82
C LYS A 55 -21.32 9.27 -1.17
N LYS A 56 -20.94 10.44 -1.65
CA LYS A 56 -19.77 11.19 -1.17
C LYS A 56 -19.97 11.57 0.30
N GLY A 57 -19.00 11.22 1.17
CA GLY A 57 -19.00 11.66 2.57
C GLY A 57 -19.72 10.75 3.58
N SER A 58 -20.38 9.65 3.15
CA SER A 58 -20.95 8.69 4.08
C SER A 58 -19.87 7.77 4.66
N TYR A 59 -19.73 7.72 5.99
CA TYR A 59 -18.87 6.74 6.64
C TYR A 59 -19.33 5.33 6.27
N ILE A 60 -18.44 4.54 5.71
CA ILE A 60 -18.71 3.14 5.39
C ILE A 60 -18.26 2.29 6.57
N GLU A 61 -19.20 1.79 7.35
CA GLU A 61 -18.89 0.95 8.51
C GLU A 61 -18.09 -0.30 8.13
N LYS A 62 -18.51 -0.98 7.06
CA LYS A 62 -17.83 -2.18 6.57
C LYS A 62 -17.32 -1.97 5.15
N PRO A 63 -16.00 -2.17 4.91
CA PRO A 63 -15.43 -2.13 3.55
C PRO A 63 -16.17 -3.10 2.62
N LYS A 64 -16.53 -2.63 1.44
CA LYS A 64 -17.13 -3.52 0.44
C LYS A 64 -16.02 -4.34 -0.23
N LYS A 65 -16.11 -5.66 -0.15
CA LYS A 65 -15.11 -6.61 -0.69
C LYS A 65 -14.72 -6.31 -2.14
N ILE A 66 -15.69 -5.92 -2.98
CA ILE A 66 -15.42 -5.60 -4.39
C ILE A 66 -14.46 -4.42 -4.55
N PHE A 67 -14.60 -3.36 -3.75
CA PHE A 67 -13.69 -2.21 -3.81
C PHE A 67 -12.32 -2.52 -3.20
N SER A 68 -12.26 -3.35 -2.16
CA SER A 68 -10.98 -3.82 -1.61
C SER A 68 -10.22 -4.68 -2.62
N LEU A 69 -10.91 -5.60 -3.29
CA LEU A 69 -10.34 -6.43 -4.36
C LEU A 69 -9.87 -5.57 -5.53
N LEU A 70 -10.70 -4.60 -5.94
CA LEU A 70 -10.35 -3.65 -6.99
C LEU A 70 -9.12 -2.83 -6.63
N THR A 71 -9.07 -2.27 -5.41
CA THR A 71 -7.91 -1.52 -4.91
C THR A 71 -6.66 -2.38 -4.94
N TYR A 72 -6.74 -3.64 -4.50
CA TYR A 72 -5.63 -4.58 -4.57
C TYR A 72 -5.11 -4.78 -6.01
N HIS A 73 -6.00 -5.01 -6.97
CA HIS A 73 -5.61 -5.19 -8.38
C HIS A 73 -5.03 -3.91 -9.00
N ILE A 74 -5.62 -2.75 -8.69
CA ILE A 74 -5.07 -1.45 -9.11
C ILE A 74 -3.66 -1.26 -8.53
N CYS A 75 -3.44 -1.55 -7.23
CA CYS A 75 -2.12 -1.45 -6.62
C CYS A 75 -1.11 -2.35 -7.34
N ARG A 76 -1.46 -3.60 -7.64
CA ARG A 76 -0.58 -4.51 -8.39
C ARG A 76 -0.29 -4.01 -9.80
N PHE A 77 -1.30 -3.51 -10.50
CA PHE A 77 -1.11 -2.91 -11.83
C PHE A 77 -0.16 -1.71 -11.77
N VAL A 78 -0.34 -0.82 -10.79
CA VAL A 78 0.57 0.32 -10.58
C VAL A 78 2.00 -0.17 -10.30
N MET A 79 2.19 -1.21 -9.48
CA MET A 79 3.52 -1.79 -9.24
C MET A 79 4.14 -2.35 -10.51
N PHE A 80 3.37 -3.04 -11.34
CA PHE A 80 3.82 -3.55 -12.64
C PHE A 80 4.23 -2.40 -13.57
N PHE A 81 3.36 -1.40 -13.74
CA PHE A 81 3.61 -0.25 -14.61
C PHE A 81 4.85 0.55 -14.16
N LEU A 82 5.01 0.78 -12.86
CA LEU A 82 6.17 1.47 -12.28
C LEU A 82 7.42 0.58 -12.23
N ARG A 83 7.35 -0.66 -12.74
CA ARG A 83 8.44 -1.64 -12.74
C ARG A 83 9.02 -1.90 -11.35
N ILE A 84 8.14 -1.97 -10.33
CA ILE A 84 8.50 -2.23 -8.94
C ILE A 84 8.49 -3.74 -8.70
N LYS A 85 9.59 -4.26 -8.13
CA LYS A 85 9.69 -5.64 -7.63
C LYS A 85 9.72 -5.62 -6.12
N ILE A 86 8.66 -6.16 -5.49
CA ILE A 86 8.56 -6.28 -4.05
C ILE A 86 9.17 -7.62 -3.61
N TYR A 87 10.14 -7.55 -2.70
CA TYR A 87 10.67 -8.67 -1.95
C TYR A 87 9.96 -8.73 -0.61
N LYS A 88 9.41 -9.89 -0.27
CA LYS A 88 8.60 -10.11 0.93
C LYS A 88 9.31 -11.03 1.91
N GLU A 89 9.33 -10.67 3.19
CA GLU A 89 9.85 -11.50 4.27
C GLU A 89 8.91 -11.49 5.48
N GLY A 90 8.85 -12.60 6.20
CA GLY A 90 8.15 -12.71 7.48
C GLY A 90 6.63 -12.73 7.41
N PHE A 91 6.03 -12.82 6.22
CA PHE A 91 4.57 -12.81 6.06
C PHE A 91 3.88 -14.05 6.61
N GLU A 92 4.61 -15.14 6.81
CA GLU A 92 4.16 -16.37 7.46
C GLU A 92 3.83 -16.19 8.94
N LYS A 93 4.34 -15.13 9.58
CA LYS A 93 4.07 -14.79 10.98
C LYS A 93 2.66 -14.28 11.21
N ILE A 94 1.96 -13.89 10.15
CA ILE A 94 0.65 -13.21 10.24
C ILE A 94 -0.47 -14.24 10.33
N ASP A 95 -1.22 -14.20 11.42
CA ASP A 95 -2.54 -14.84 11.47
C ASP A 95 -3.58 -13.94 10.81
N LYS A 96 -4.03 -14.32 9.62
CA LYS A 96 -4.99 -13.56 8.81
C LYS A 96 -6.39 -13.44 9.44
N ASN A 97 -6.69 -14.27 10.44
CA ASN A 97 -7.97 -14.27 11.13
C ASN A 97 -7.94 -13.39 12.39
N SER A 98 -6.76 -12.92 12.80
CA SER A 98 -6.61 -12.05 13.96
C SER A 98 -6.98 -10.60 13.64
N LYS A 99 -7.45 -9.88 14.66
CA LYS A 99 -7.56 -8.42 14.60
C LYS A 99 -6.15 -7.83 14.61
N MET A 100 -5.85 -6.93 13.68
CA MET A 100 -4.49 -6.41 13.57
C MET A 100 -4.42 -4.93 13.17
N LEU A 101 -3.48 -4.23 13.79
CA LEU A 101 -2.98 -2.93 13.37
C LEU A 101 -1.64 -3.16 12.66
N ILE A 102 -1.52 -2.79 11.39
CA ILE A 102 -0.27 -2.91 10.64
C ILE A 102 0.47 -1.57 10.73
N VAL A 103 1.68 -1.61 11.27
CA VAL A 103 2.51 -0.43 11.51
C VAL A 103 3.75 -0.50 10.63
N SER A 104 4.05 0.56 9.88
CA SER A 104 5.22 0.62 9.01
C SER A 104 5.85 2.01 9.01
N ASN A 105 7.14 2.09 8.73
CA ASN A 105 7.81 3.35 8.40
C ASN A 105 7.32 3.89 7.04
N HIS A 106 7.55 5.18 6.78
CA HIS A 106 6.97 5.89 5.63
C HIS A 106 8.01 6.65 4.81
N GLN A 107 8.39 6.13 3.66
CA GLN A 107 9.41 6.72 2.79
C GLN A 107 8.83 7.43 1.55
N SER A 108 7.69 6.94 1.03
CA SER A 108 7.14 7.37 -0.27
C SER A 108 5.61 7.45 -0.25
N ASN A 109 5.02 8.23 -1.16
CA ASN A 109 3.56 8.23 -1.40
C ASN A 109 3.03 6.87 -1.88
N LEU A 110 3.90 6.01 -2.39
CA LEU A 110 3.53 4.70 -2.92
C LEU A 110 3.51 3.61 -1.85
N ASP A 111 4.00 3.88 -0.62
CA ASP A 111 4.08 2.87 0.43
C ASP A 111 2.75 2.19 0.75
N PRO A 112 1.61 2.91 0.88
CA PRO A 112 0.32 2.27 1.11
C PRO A 112 -0.06 1.29 0.00
N LEU A 113 0.20 1.68 -1.26
CA LEU A 113 -0.10 0.84 -2.42
C LEU A 113 0.77 -0.43 -2.44
N MET A 114 2.05 -0.26 -2.07
CA MET A 114 3.00 -1.37 -2.00
C MET A 114 2.64 -2.35 -0.88
N LEU A 115 2.25 -1.84 0.28
CA LEU A 115 1.78 -2.66 1.39
C LEU A 115 0.49 -3.41 1.01
N ILE A 116 -0.50 -2.76 0.38
CA ILE A 116 -1.71 -3.43 -0.11
C ILE A 116 -1.35 -4.55 -1.11
N ALA A 117 -0.46 -4.26 -2.06
CA ALA A 117 -0.01 -5.25 -3.03
C ALA A 117 0.76 -6.42 -2.38
N ALA A 118 1.50 -6.15 -1.30
CA ALA A 118 2.27 -7.15 -0.58
C ALA A 118 1.40 -8.04 0.32
N PHE A 119 0.50 -7.44 1.10
CA PHE A 119 -0.39 -8.16 2.01
C PHE A 119 -1.47 -8.97 1.31
N GLY A 120 -1.80 -8.61 0.07
CA GLY A 120 -2.78 -9.37 -0.72
C GLY A 120 -4.22 -9.07 -0.31
N ASN A 121 -5.04 -10.11 -0.27
CA ASN A 121 -6.50 -9.96 -0.12
C ASN A 121 -6.98 -9.99 1.35
N ILE A 122 -6.33 -9.22 2.23
CA ILE A 122 -6.75 -9.09 3.64
C ILE A 122 -7.60 -7.85 3.92
N ASN A 123 -8.09 -7.18 2.87
CA ASN A 123 -8.85 -5.92 2.98
C ASN A 123 -8.10 -4.82 3.77
N LEU A 124 -6.78 -4.75 3.60
CA LEU A 124 -5.94 -3.73 4.25
C LEU A 124 -6.33 -2.34 3.78
N THR A 125 -6.63 -1.47 4.73
CA THR A 125 -6.96 -0.06 4.49
C THR A 125 -6.01 0.85 5.26
N PHE A 126 -5.98 2.14 4.92
CA PHE A 126 -5.08 3.10 5.56
C PHE A 126 -5.82 4.34 6.03
N ILE A 127 -5.28 4.95 7.07
CA ILE A 127 -5.57 6.33 7.42
C ILE A 127 -4.77 7.22 6.46
N MET A 128 -5.44 8.08 5.70
CA MET A 128 -4.80 8.92 4.69
C MET A 128 -5.24 10.38 4.76
N LYS A 129 -4.43 11.26 4.17
CA LYS A 129 -4.75 12.69 4.10
C LYS A 129 -6.08 12.91 3.37
N GLU A 130 -6.98 13.70 3.95
CA GLU A 130 -8.31 13.99 3.40
C GLU A 130 -8.28 14.47 1.93
N SER A 131 -7.25 15.21 1.52
CA SER A 131 -7.11 15.70 0.15
C SER A 131 -7.04 14.58 -0.90
N ILE A 132 -6.56 13.38 -0.55
CA ILE A 132 -6.49 12.25 -1.47
C ILE A 132 -7.89 11.71 -1.74
N LEU A 133 -8.76 11.72 -0.75
CA LEU A 133 -10.15 11.29 -0.89
C LEU A 133 -11.02 12.28 -1.69
N LYS A 134 -10.52 13.51 -1.91
CA LYS A 134 -11.18 14.51 -2.76
C LYS A 134 -10.87 14.33 -4.25
N VAL A 135 -9.89 13.48 -4.61
CA VAL A 135 -9.55 13.19 -6.01
C VAL A 135 -10.73 12.47 -6.67
N PRO A 136 -11.23 12.96 -7.82
CA PRO A 136 -12.34 12.33 -8.53
C PRO A 136 -12.05 10.84 -8.80
N VAL A 137 -13.07 10.01 -8.76
CA VAL A 137 -13.02 8.55 -8.95
C VAL A 137 -12.16 7.83 -7.90
N ILE A 138 -10.85 8.14 -7.81
CA ILE A 138 -9.91 7.50 -6.88
C ILE A 138 -10.37 7.68 -5.44
N GLY A 139 -10.72 8.89 -5.03
CA GLY A 139 -11.19 9.15 -3.67
C GLY A 139 -12.43 8.35 -3.31
N ARG A 140 -13.39 8.21 -4.24
CA ARG A 140 -14.59 7.40 -4.03
C ARG A 140 -14.28 5.91 -3.93
N CYS A 141 -13.39 5.38 -4.77
CA CYS A 141 -12.93 3.99 -4.71
C CYS A 141 -12.28 3.68 -3.36
N LEU A 142 -11.32 4.52 -2.94
CA LEU A 142 -10.63 4.36 -1.67
C LEU A 142 -11.58 4.46 -0.48
N TYR A 143 -12.51 5.43 -0.53
CA TYR A 143 -13.52 5.58 0.51
C TYR A 143 -14.40 4.34 0.64
N SER A 144 -14.86 3.79 -0.51
CA SER A 144 -15.66 2.57 -0.58
C SER A 144 -14.88 1.32 -0.15
N ALA A 145 -13.57 1.30 -0.38
CA ALA A 145 -12.66 0.28 0.12
C ALA A 145 -12.42 0.40 1.62
N GLY A 146 -12.87 1.50 2.26
CA GLY A 146 -12.79 1.67 3.70
C GLY A 146 -11.63 2.52 4.20
N PHE A 147 -10.93 3.23 3.34
CA PHE A 147 -9.90 4.16 3.76
C PHE A 147 -10.47 5.33 4.58
N LEU A 148 -9.76 5.73 5.62
CA LEU A 148 -10.21 6.74 6.56
C LEU A 148 -9.50 8.08 6.34
N PRO A 149 -10.26 9.19 6.20
CA PRO A 149 -9.66 10.51 6.05
C PRO A 149 -9.09 11.00 7.37
N LEU A 150 -7.90 11.59 7.33
CA LEU A 150 -7.30 12.30 8.45
C LEU A 150 -7.16 13.78 8.11
N ASP A 151 -7.87 14.61 8.83
CA ASP A 151 -7.66 16.05 8.84
C ASP A 151 -6.63 16.40 9.93
N ARG A 152 -5.39 16.67 9.51
CA ARG A 152 -4.28 16.99 10.43
C ARG A 152 -4.36 18.39 11.03
N LYS A 153 -5.24 19.25 10.50
CA LYS A 153 -5.42 20.63 10.98
C LYS A 153 -6.53 20.72 12.02
N ASN A 154 -7.38 19.72 12.10
CA ASN A 154 -8.51 19.68 13.02
C ASN A 154 -8.39 18.50 13.99
N ASN A 155 -7.96 18.79 15.22
CA ASN A 155 -7.75 17.78 16.25
C ASN A 155 -9.02 16.95 16.54
N ARG A 156 -10.20 17.58 16.53
CA ARG A 156 -11.47 16.89 16.77
C ARG A 156 -11.76 15.85 15.68
N LYS A 157 -11.62 16.25 14.40
CA LYS A 157 -11.77 15.30 13.27
C LYS A 157 -10.70 14.22 13.29
N GLY A 158 -9.49 14.55 13.73
CA GLY A 158 -8.42 13.57 13.93
C GLY A 158 -8.82 12.50 14.94
N LEU A 159 -9.35 12.90 16.09
CA LEU A 159 -9.86 11.98 17.10
C LEU A 159 -11.02 11.11 16.58
N GLU A 160 -11.96 11.69 15.84
CA GLU A 160 -13.05 10.92 15.21
C GLU A 160 -12.51 9.84 14.28
N THR A 161 -11.44 10.14 13.53
CA THR A 161 -10.78 9.17 12.65
C THR A 161 -10.14 8.03 13.45
N ILE A 162 -9.49 8.34 14.56
CA ILE A 162 -8.92 7.32 15.47
C ILE A 162 -10.03 6.42 16.04
N VAL A 163 -11.14 6.99 16.51
CA VAL A 163 -12.29 6.21 17.02
C VAL A 163 -12.87 5.29 15.95
N LYS A 164 -13.03 5.79 14.71
CA LYS A 164 -13.47 4.97 13.57
C LYS A 164 -12.47 3.86 13.25
N SER A 165 -11.17 4.13 13.40
CA SER A 165 -10.11 3.13 13.20
C SER A 165 -10.18 2.02 14.25
N ILE A 166 -10.37 2.36 15.51
CA ILE A 166 -10.54 1.41 16.61
C ILE A 166 -11.72 0.47 16.30
N LYS A 167 -12.90 1.03 16.00
CA LYS A 167 -14.08 0.23 15.66
C LYS A 167 -13.82 -0.69 14.46
N ARG A 168 -13.14 -0.19 13.43
CA ARG A 168 -12.81 -0.96 12.24
C ARG A 168 -11.95 -2.18 12.54
N VAL A 169 -10.91 -2.01 13.38
CA VAL A 169 -10.04 -3.10 13.80
C VAL A 169 -10.80 -4.08 14.70
N GLN A 170 -11.67 -3.59 15.59
CA GLN A 170 -12.56 -4.44 16.40
C GLN A 170 -13.48 -5.31 15.55
N ASP A 171 -13.98 -4.78 14.42
CA ASP A 171 -14.82 -5.49 13.46
C ASP A 171 -14.02 -6.47 12.55
N GLY A 172 -12.71 -6.64 12.79
CA GLY A 172 -11.85 -7.59 12.07
C GLY A 172 -11.27 -7.07 10.77
N PHE A 173 -11.38 -5.76 10.48
CA PHE A 173 -10.77 -5.17 9.28
C PHE A 173 -9.41 -4.56 9.61
N PRO A 174 -8.30 -5.05 9.02
CA PRO A 174 -6.97 -4.52 9.31
C PRO A 174 -6.80 -3.09 8.81
N ILE A 175 -6.14 -2.28 9.63
CA ILE A 175 -5.76 -0.91 9.28
C ILE A 175 -4.24 -0.79 9.28
N GLY A 176 -3.72 -0.22 8.21
CA GLY A 176 -2.33 0.19 8.10
C GLY A 176 -2.14 1.64 8.52
N VAL A 177 -1.10 1.89 9.28
CA VAL A 177 -0.72 3.23 9.74
C VAL A 177 0.77 3.47 9.57
N PHE A 178 1.11 4.73 9.36
CA PHE A 178 2.48 5.21 9.35
C PHE A 178 2.66 6.15 10.55
N PRO A 179 3.16 5.64 11.69
CA PRO A 179 3.19 6.42 12.92
C PRO A 179 4.17 7.59 12.89
N GLU A 180 5.05 7.68 11.88
CA GLU A 180 5.88 8.87 11.62
C GLU A 180 5.04 10.12 11.30
N GLY A 181 3.78 9.95 10.87
CA GLY A 181 2.88 11.04 10.48
C GLY A 181 3.30 11.80 9.23
N THR A 182 4.54 11.71 8.81
CA THR A 182 5.11 12.31 7.59
C THR A 182 6.04 11.32 6.90
N ARG A 183 6.40 11.59 5.64
CA ARG A 183 7.35 10.75 4.90
C ARG A 183 8.78 11.19 5.19
N SER A 184 9.67 10.25 5.44
CA SER A 184 11.10 10.52 5.58
C SER A 184 11.75 10.92 4.25
N LYS A 185 11.20 10.49 3.10
CA LYS A 185 11.73 10.72 1.74
C LYS A 185 13.17 10.21 1.55
N GLY A 186 13.64 9.35 2.42
CA GLY A 186 14.99 8.82 2.45
C GLY A 186 15.08 7.53 3.22
N PRO A 187 16.31 7.03 3.46
CA PRO A 187 16.54 5.76 4.14
C PRO A 187 16.28 5.81 5.65
N ASN A 188 16.35 6.99 6.26
CA ASN A 188 16.22 7.12 7.71
C ASN A 188 14.74 7.17 8.11
N MET A 189 14.41 6.48 9.18
CA MET A 189 13.09 6.48 9.77
C MET A 189 12.94 7.70 10.69
N GLY A 190 11.75 8.31 10.70
CA GLY A 190 11.40 9.40 11.62
C GLY A 190 10.94 8.88 12.99
N ARG A 191 10.69 9.81 13.91
CA ARG A 191 10.12 9.50 15.23
C ARG A 191 8.69 8.98 15.08
N LEU A 192 8.34 7.94 15.84
CA LEU A 192 6.98 7.41 15.88
C LEU A 192 6.13 8.19 16.89
N HIS A 193 4.91 8.54 16.49
CA HIS A 193 3.92 9.15 17.36
C HIS A 193 3.19 8.07 18.15
N ASP A 194 3.32 8.09 19.46
CA ASP A 194 2.75 7.13 20.41
C ASP A 194 1.22 7.06 20.37
N GLY A 195 0.54 8.18 20.12
CA GLY A 195 -0.91 8.25 20.03
C GLY A 195 -1.53 7.32 18.97
N THR A 196 -0.76 6.90 17.98
CA THR A 196 -1.19 5.94 16.94
C THR A 196 -1.49 4.56 17.53
N PHE A 197 -0.75 4.15 18.54
CA PHE A 197 -0.88 2.83 19.18
C PHE A 197 -2.15 2.68 20.02
N LYS A 198 -2.84 3.79 20.33
CA LYS A 198 -4.18 3.76 20.95
C LYS A 198 -5.18 2.94 20.13
N ILE A 199 -4.97 2.82 18.82
CA ILE A 199 -5.83 2.00 17.96
C ILE A 199 -5.71 0.53 18.39
N ALA A 200 -4.49 0.00 18.55
CA ALA A 200 -4.28 -1.39 18.93
C ALA A 200 -4.72 -1.68 20.37
N THR A 201 -4.34 -0.82 21.33
CA THR A 201 -4.68 -1.01 22.74
C THR A 201 -6.19 -0.98 22.96
N ARG A 202 -6.92 -0.04 22.32
CA ARG A 202 -8.38 0.09 22.48
C ARG A 202 -9.17 -0.94 21.65
N ALA A 203 -8.58 -1.47 20.57
CA ALA A 203 -9.20 -2.52 19.77
C ALA A 203 -8.91 -3.92 20.29
N ALA A 204 -8.06 -4.07 21.30
CA ALA A 204 -7.52 -5.36 21.76
C ALA A 204 -7.02 -6.19 20.56
N SER A 205 -6.14 -5.60 19.76
CA SER A 205 -5.64 -6.20 18.51
C SER A 205 -4.13 -6.38 18.54
N SER A 206 -3.63 -7.33 17.77
CA SER A 206 -2.20 -7.48 17.54
C SER A 206 -1.62 -6.30 16.77
N ILE A 207 -0.34 -6.01 16.97
CA ILE A 207 0.43 -5.05 16.18
C ILE A 207 1.36 -5.83 15.26
N VAL A 208 1.14 -5.70 13.94
CA VAL A 208 2.05 -6.28 12.93
C VAL A 208 3.08 -5.21 12.58
N VAL A 209 4.30 -5.39 13.09
CA VAL A 209 5.41 -4.46 12.87
C VAL A 209 6.07 -4.77 11.54
N CYS A 210 6.05 -3.81 10.62
CA CYS A 210 6.62 -3.94 9.28
C CYS A 210 7.65 -2.87 9.00
N ILE A 211 8.63 -3.20 8.17
CA ILE A 211 9.49 -2.22 7.52
C ILE A 211 9.30 -2.24 6.01
N ILE A 212 9.47 -1.07 5.43
CA ILE A 212 9.54 -0.88 4.00
C ILE A 212 10.83 -0.12 3.68
N ASP A 213 11.62 -0.63 2.72
CA ASP A 213 12.87 0.04 2.38
C ASP A 213 13.06 0.17 0.87
N ASN A 214 13.74 1.27 0.48
CA ASN A 214 14.09 1.67 -0.87
C ASN A 214 12.94 2.22 -1.73
N THR A 215 11.77 2.56 -1.15
CA THR A 215 10.66 3.14 -1.92
C THR A 215 10.92 4.56 -2.39
N TYR A 216 11.75 5.31 -1.68
CA TYR A 216 12.19 6.65 -2.04
C TYR A 216 13.01 6.71 -3.34
N SER A 217 13.60 5.58 -3.76
CA SER A 217 14.45 5.52 -4.97
C SER A 217 13.65 5.41 -6.27
N ASN A 218 12.36 5.07 -6.21
CA ASN A 218 11.55 4.77 -7.40
C ASN A 218 11.53 5.94 -8.41
N LYS A 219 11.39 7.17 -7.94
CA LYS A 219 11.37 8.37 -8.81
C LYS A 219 12.61 8.53 -9.68
N LYS A 220 13.78 8.09 -9.19
CA LYS A 220 15.06 8.20 -9.91
C LYS A 220 15.28 7.05 -10.90
N ARG A 221 14.54 5.94 -10.78
CA ARG A 221 14.72 4.72 -11.58
C ARG A 221 13.69 4.55 -12.69
N PHE A 222 12.48 5.02 -12.47
CA PHE A 222 11.41 4.97 -13.47
C PHE A 222 11.66 5.95 -14.62
N PRO A 223 11.37 5.60 -15.90
CA PRO A 223 10.83 4.30 -16.36
C PRO A 223 11.90 3.26 -16.71
N PHE A 224 13.18 3.62 -16.74
CA PHE A 224 14.23 2.82 -17.39
C PHE A 224 14.71 1.63 -16.56
N ARG A 225 14.71 1.74 -15.22
CA ARG A 225 15.23 0.69 -14.33
C ARG A 225 14.17 0.16 -13.38
N ARG A 226 14.22 -1.17 -13.11
CA ARG A 226 13.40 -1.78 -12.05
C ARG A 226 13.84 -1.26 -10.68
N THR A 227 12.84 -0.91 -9.86
CA THR A 227 13.06 -0.60 -8.44
C THR A 227 12.78 -1.85 -7.62
N LYS A 228 13.80 -2.31 -6.88
CA LYS A 228 13.66 -3.39 -5.90
C LYS A 228 13.27 -2.77 -4.57
N ILE A 229 12.25 -3.30 -3.91
CA ILE A 229 11.74 -2.82 -2.64
C ILE A 229 11.62 -3.99 -1.69
N LEU A 230 12.06 -3.80 -0.45
CA LEU A 230 11.86 -4.77 0.61
C LEU A 230 10.63 -4.37 1.43
N ILE A 231 9.76 -5.34 1.69
CA ILE A 231 8.71 -5.26 2.71
C ILE A 231 8.89 -6.48 3.61
N LYS A 232 9.20 -6.23 4.87
CA LYS A 232 9.42 -7.28 5.86
C LYS A 232 8.46 -7.11 7.03
N VAL A 233 7.77 -8.16 7.39
CA VAL A 233 7.10 -8.30 8.67
C VAL A 233 8.16 -8.68 9.68
N CYS A 234 8.51 -7.74 10.54
CA CYS A 234 9.56 -7.92 11.53
C CYS A 234 9.07 -8.83 12.65
N GLU A 235 7.95 -8.43 13.25
CA GLU A 235 7.36 -9.11 14.39
C GLU A 235 5.84 -8.90 14.43
N VAL A 236 5.14 -9.78 15.13
CA VAL A 236 3.72 -9.66 15.45
C VAL A 236 3.59 -9.66 16.97
N LEU A 237 3.36 -8.47 17.53
CA LEU A 237 3.11 -8.31 18.96
C LEU A 237 1.65 -8.66 19.22
N LYS A 238 1.39 -9.69 20.03
CA LYS A 238 0.04 -10.05 20.45
C LYS A 238 -0.47 -9.05 21.49
N TYR A 239 -1.78 -8.85 21.58
CA TYR A 239 -2.36 -7.91 22.54
C TYR A 239 -1.91 -8.20 23.99
N ASP A 240 -1.82 -9.48 24.36
CA ASP A 240 -1.40 -9.88 25.70
C ASP A 240 0.04 -9.50 26.05
N ASP A 241 0.90 -9.32 25.04
CA ASP A 241 2.32 -8.96 25.23
C ASP A 241 2.49 -7.49 25.64
N PHE A 242 1.48 -6.63 25.38
CA PHE A 242 1.60 -5.18 25.62
C PHE A 242 0.35 -4.53 26.28
N LYS A 243 -0.63 -5.30 26.69
CA LYS A 243 -1.89 -4.76 27.25
C LYS A 243 -1.70 -3.87 28.48
N GLU A 244 -0.66 -4.11 29.27
CA GLU A 244 -0.30 -3.33 30.47
C GLU A 244 0.68 -2.18 30.14
N SER A 245 1.21 -2.14 28.91
CA SER A 245 2.18 -1.12 28.51
C SER A 245 1.49 0.18 28.12
N THR A 246 2.16 1.28 28.39
CA THR A 246 1.77 2.60 27.91
C THR A 246 1.99 2.71 26.40
N THR A 247 1.25 3.59 25.72
CA THR A 247 1.47 3.81 24.28
C THR A 247 2.88 4.30 23.95
N LYS A 248 3.56 4.95 24.91
CA LYS A 248 4.94 5.39 24.77
C LYS A 248 5.90 4.19 24.75
N GLU A 249 5.78 3.28 25.70
CA GLU A 249 6.59 2.06 25.76
C GLU A 249 6.39 1.20 24.52
N ILE A 250 5.14 1.07 24.04
CA ILE A 250 4.85 0.37 22.76
C ILE A 250 5.55 1.04 21.61
N ALA A 251 5.53 2.40 21.53
CA ALA A 251 6.20 3.14 20.46
C ALA A 251 7.72 2.96 20.49
N GLU A 252 8.33 2.94 21.67
CA GLU A 252 9.76 2.72 21.87
C GLU A 252 10.17 1.30 21.42
N ASN A 253 9.44 0.28 21.87
CA ASN A 253 9.67 -1.12 21.46
C ASN A 253 9.52 -1.31 19.94
N VAL A 254 8.44 -0.80 19.35
CA VAL A 254 8.22 -0.87 17.89
C VAL A 254 9.32 -0.13 17.12
N THR A 255 9.82 0.99 17.64
CA THR A 255 10.93 1.74 17.04
C THR A 255 12.20 0.91 17.02
N GLU A 256 12.53 0.25 18.12
CA GLU A 256 13.71 -0.62 18.24
C GLU A 256 13.63 -1.80 17.27
N ILE A 257 12.48 -2.50 17.22
CA ILE A 257 12.24 -3.61 16.29
C ILE A 257 12.43 -3.15 14.83
N MET A 258 11.87 -2.00 14.46
CA MET A 258 11.98 -1.48 13.10
C MET A 258 13.42 -1.09 12.76
N MET A 259 14.12 -0.37 13.63
CA MET A 259 15.49 0.10 13.40
C MET A 259 16.45 -1.07 13.25
N THR A 260 16.41 -2.04 14.17
CA THR A 260 17.21 -3.26 14.10
C THR A 260 16.93 -4.03 12.81
N SER A 261 15.65 -4.21 12.48
CA SER A 261 15.25 -4.92 11.26
C SER A 261 15.68 -4.21 9.97
N LEU A 262 15.68 -2.87 9.94
CA LEU A 262 16.18 -2.10 8.79
C LEU A 262 17.70 -2.27 8.63
N GLN A 263 18.44 -2.23 9.74
CA GLN A 263 19.89 -2.42 9.72
C GLN A 263 20.27 -3.83 9.27
N ASP A 264 19.63 -4.86 9.82
CA ASP A 264 19.84 -6.25 9.42
C ASP A 264 19.52 -6.50 7.95
N ALA A 265 18.40 -5.94 7.47
CA ALA A 265 18.01 -6.07 6.07
C ALA A 265 19.03 -5.41 5.14
N ARG A 266 19.56 -4.24 5.50
CA ARG A 266 20.59 -3.55 4.73
C ARG A 266 21.91 -4.28 4.72
N ASN A 267 22.29 -4.92 5.81
CA ASN A 267 23.47 -5.78 5.89
C ASN A 267 23.32 -7.02 5.01
N ARG A 268 22.13 -7.61 4.96
CA ARG A 268 21.83 -8.79 4.15
C ARG A 268 21.71 -8.49 2.66
N TYR A 269 21.07 -7.39 2.31
CA TYR A 269 20.77 -7.01 0.93
C TYR A 269 21.67 -5.87 0.44
N LYS A 270 22.80 -6.20 -0.18
CA LYS A 270 23.77 -5.22 -0.74
C LYS A 270 23.12 -4.14 -1.60
N TRP A 271 22.06 -4.51 -2.37
CA TRP A 271 21.35 -3.56 -3.24
C TRP A 271 20.58 -2.45 -2.49
N LEU A 272 20.27 -2.63 -1.20
CA LEU A 272 19.74 -1.56 -0.34
C LEU A 272 20.83 -0.53 -0.02
N ASN A 273 22.02 -1.00 0.35
CA ASN A 273 23.17 -0.13 0.67
C ASN A 273 23.68 0.64 -0.54
N GLU A 274 23.75 0.02 -1.72
CA GLU A 274 24.15 0.72 -2.96
C GLU A 274 23.28 1.95 -3.26
N THR A 275 22.02 1.90 -2.90
CA THR A 275 21.08 3.01 -3.11
C THR A 275 21.28 4.12 -2.09
N ILE A 276 21.68 3.77 -0.87
CA ILE A 276 21.97 4.72 0.21
C ILE A 276 23.26 5.49 -0.10
N ASN A 277 24.34 4.79 -0.47
CA ASN A 277 25.65 5.39 -0.77
C ASN A 277 25.56 6.37 -1.95
N LYS A 278 24.85 6.02 -3.03
CA LYS A 278 24.61 6.93 -4.16
C LYS A 278 23.83 8.20 -3.79
N LYS A 279 23.20 8.26 -2.64
CA LYS A 279 22.51 9.46 -2.16
C LYS A 279 23.40 10.31 -1.25
N GLY A 280 24.34 9.71 -0.55
CA GLY A 280 25.40 10.39 0.19
C GLY A 280 26.25 11.25 -0.75
N ASP A 281 26.81 10.63 -1.79
CA ASP A 281 27.66 11.29 -2.79
C ASP A 281 26.96 12.45 -3.52
N SER A 282 25.64 12.39 -3.72
CA SER A 282 24.88 13.46 -4.40
C SER A 282 24.54 14.66 -3.49
N ASN A 283 24.66 14.53 -2.18
CA ASN A 283 24.45 15.65 -1.25
C ASN A 283 25.75 16.39 -0.92
N GLU A 284 26.90 15.73 -1.03
CA GLU A 284 28.21 16.36 -0.86
C GLU A 284 28.65 17.20 -2.07
N GLN A 285 28.05 16.95 -3.26
CA GLN A 285 28.35 17.74 -4.47
C GLN A 285 27.48 19.00 -4.63
N ASN A 286 26.58 19.30 -3.69
CA ASN A 286 25.66 20.45 -3.71
C ASN A 286 25.84 21.39 -2.48
N ILE A 287 27.00 21.38 -1.83
CA ILE A 287 27.39 22.34 -0.79
C ILE A 287 28.47 23.29 -1.36
#